data_998542fb38d11c7ba9a738e4769c8c76
#
_entry.id   998542fb38d11c7ba9a738e4769c8c76
#
_cell.length_a   1.000
_cell.length_b   1.000
_cell.length_c   1.000
_cell.angle_alpha   90.00
_cell.angle_beta   90.00
_cell.angle_gamma   90.00
#
_symmetry.space_group_name_H-M   'P 1'
#
loop_
_entity.id
_entity.type
_entity.pdbx_description
1 polymer ?
#
loop_
_entity_poly.entity_id
_entity_poly.type
_entity_poly.pdbx_seq_one_letter_code
_entity_poly.pdbx_strand_id
1 'polypeptide(L)'
;MRIGVKGRNFEVTDEVREKVQKRFEKIGRQVSELATLDVELSEEKNPSIQDGCIAEANLKVKGTTLRAKARSNNMSTAVSDAADELIRQVKKHRDKRRDRRAGSRVQGEAASP
;
A
#
# COMPACT_ATOMS: atom_id res chain seq x y z
N MET A 1 8.42 -5.24 8.79
CA MET A 1 7.62 -4.06 8.40
C MET A 1 6.91 -3.49 9.61
N ARG A 2 6.94 -2.20 9.75
CA ARG A 2 6.25 -1.50 10.84
C ARG A 2 5.00 -0.85 10.25
N ILE A 3 3.83 -1.07 10.88
CA ILE A 3 2.58 -0.52 10.40
C ILE A 3 2.04 0.52 11.38
N GLY A 4 1.80 1.73 10.88
CA GLY A 4 1.15 2.78 11.66
C GLY A 4 -0.19 3.10 11.02
N VAL A 5 -1.21 3.33 11.84
CA VAL A 5 -2.54 3.67 11.36
C VAL A 5 -2.99 4.96 12.05
N LYS A 6 -3.47 5.91 11.27
CA LYS A 6 -4.02 7.13 11.83
C LYS A 6 -5.31 7.52 11.11
N GLY A 7 -6.16 8.26 11.81
CA GLY A 7 -7.41 8.75 11.26
C GLY A 7 -7.37 10.26 11.06
N ARG A 8 -8.03 10.73 10.01
CA ARG A 8 -8.22 12.14 9.74
C ARG A 8 -9.71 12.34 9.55
N ASN A 9 -10.35 13.03 10.50
CA ASN A 9 -11.80 13.14 10.56
C ASN A 9 -12.47 11.76 10.61
N PHE A 10 -11.74 10.78 11.16
CA PHE A 10 -12.23 9.41 11.30
C PHE A 10 -11.60 8.80 12.53
N GLU A 11 -12.42 8.17 13.37
CA GLU A 11 -11.92 7.54 14.57
C GLU A 11 -11.42 6.14 14.27
N VAL A 12 -10.15 5.89 14.56
CA VAL A 12 -9.55 4.57 14.37
C VAL A 12 -9.78 3.76 15.63
N THR A 13 -10.75 2.85 15.56
CA THR A 13 -11.05 1.96 16.68
C THR A 13 -10.08 0.78 16.65
N ASP A 14 -10.04 0.01 17.73
CA ASP A 14 -9.19 -1.18 17.79
C ASP A 14 -9.59 -2.17 16.71
N GLU A 15 -10.88 -2.28 16.43
CA GLU A 15 -11.39 -3.15 15.40
C GLU A 15 -10.89 -2.76 14.02
N VAL A 16 -10.90 -1.48 13.72
CA VAL A 16 -10.41 -0.96 12.44
C VAL A 16 -8.90 -1.17 12.35
N ARG A 17 -8.17 -0.90 13.42
CA ARG A 17 -6.72 -1.08 13.46
C ARG A 17 -6.34 -2.54 13.20
N GLU A 18 -7.05 -3.45 13.82
CA GLU A 18 -6.83 -4.87 13.63
C GLU A 18 -7.09 -5.29 12.19
N LYS A 19 -8.14 -4.76 11.59
CA LYS A 19 -8.46 -5.05 10.20
C LYS A 19 -7.37 -4.55 9.26
N VAL A 20 -6.86 -3.35 9.49
CA VAL A 20 -5.77 -2.79 8.70
C VAL A 20 -4.54 -3.70 8.81
N GLN A 21 -4.19 -4.11 10.02
CA GLN A 21 -3.05 -4.98 10.23
C GLN A 21 -3.21 -6.30 9.47
N LYS A 22 -4.38 -6.91 9.52
CA LYS A 22 -4.62 -8.17 8.82
C LYS A 22 -4.54 -8.01 7.31
N ARG A 23 -5.12 -6.95 6.78
CA ARG A 23 -5.14 -6.75 5.33
C ARG A 23 -3.75 -6.46 4.76
N PHE A 24 -2.92 -5.74 5.51
CA PHE A 24 -1.58 -5.39 5.04
C PHE A 24 -0.48 -6.36 5.49
N GLU A 25 -0.83 -7.34 6.29
CA GLU A 25 0.13 -8.33 6.80
C GLU A 25 0.90 -9.05 5.69
N LYS A 26 0.24 -9.37 4.61
CA LYS A 26 0.86 -10.06 3.49
C LYS A 26 2.03 -9.29 2.88
N ILE A 27 1.96 -7.98 2.93
CA ILE A 27 3.01 -7.14 2.38
C ILE A 27 4.28 -7.29 3.20
N GLY A 28 4.13 -7.47 4.51
CA GLY A 28 5.28 -7.64 5.39
C GLY A 28 6.14 -8.84 5.05
N ARG A 29 5.56 -9.83 4.39
CA ARG A 29 6.31 -11.03 3.99
C ARG A 29 7.11 -10.80 2.71
N GLN A 30 6.82 -9.73 1.99
CA GLN A 30 7.42 -9.45 0.70
C GLN A 30 8.43 -8.31 0.74
N VAL A 31 8.56 -7.64 1.86
CA VAL A 31 9.44 -6.49 2.01
C VAL A 31 10.36 -6.67 3.21
N SER A 32 11.37 -5.81 3.29
CA SER A 32 12.33 -5.83 4.39
C SER A 32 11.68 -5.52 5.74
N GLU A 33 12.22 -6.04 6.83
CA GLU A 33 11.80 -5.71 8.17
C GLU A 33 11.93 -4.21 8.44
N LEU A 34 12.79 -3.54 7.69
CA LEU A 34 13.03 -2.10 7.85
C LEU A 34 12.00 -1.25 7.13
N ALA A 35 11.12 -1.88 6.36
CA ALA A 35 10.08 -1.14 5.66
C ALA A 35 9.06 -0.57 6.64
N THR A 36 8.50 0.60 6.30
CA THR A 36 7.52 1.27 7.14
C THR A 36 6.25 1.52 6.31
N LEU A 37 5.12 1.12 6.86
CA LEU A 37 3.83 1.35 6.22
C LEU A 37 3.01 2.31 7.08
N ASP A 38 2.60 3.42 6.48
CA ASP A 38 1.72 4.38 7.14
C ASP A 38 0.37 4.35 6.42
N VAL A 39 -0.68 4.03 7.16
CA VAL A 39 -2.03 4.00 6.62
C VAL A 39 -2.82 5.15 7.24
N GLU A 40 -3.41 5.99 6.40
CA GLU A 40 -4.26 7.07 6.84
C GLU A 40 -5.68 6.81 6.37
N LEU A 41 -6.61 6.82 7.31
CA LEU A 41 -8.03 6.63 7.03
C LEU A 41 -8.73 7.96 7.23
N SER A 42 -9.51 8.38 6.24
CA SER A 42 -10.24 9.64 6.34
C SER A 42 -11.66 9.47 5.86
N GLU A 43 -12.53 10.34 6.34
CA GLU A 43 -13.93 10.31 5.95
C GLU A 43 -14.36 11.70 5.50
N GLU A 44 -14.91 11.76 4.30
CA GLU A 44 -15.43 12.99 3.74
C GLU A 44 -16.89 13.08 4.15
N LYS A 45 -17.22 14.11 4.89
CA LYS A 45 -18.59 14.24 5.44
C LYS A 45 -19.56 15.00 4.55
N ASN A 46 -19.15 15.39 3.38
CA ASN A 46 -20.03 16.09 2.45
C ASN A 46 -21.05 15.09 1.90
N PRO A 47 -22.35 15.30 2.16
CA PRO A 47 -23.37 14.34 1.75
C PRO A 47 -23.52 14.19 0.24
N SER A 48 -22.94 15.09 -0.55
CA SER A 48 -22.98 14.95 -2.00
C SER A 48 -21.90 14.01 -2.51
N ILE A 49 -21.00 13.55 -1.65
CA ILE A 49 -19.94 12.62 -2.04
C ILE A 49 -20.33 11.22 -1.60
N GLN A 50 -20.53 10.33 -2.56
CA GLN A 50 -20.98 8.97 -2.27
C GLN A 50 -19.87 8.09 -1.71
N ASP A 51 -18.65 8.22 -2.23
CA ASP A 51 -17.52 7.42 -1.77
C ASP A 51 -16.64 8.24 -0.84
N GLY A 52 -17.18 8.52 0.34
CA GLY A 52 -16.52 9.39 1.31
C GLY A 52 -15.49 8.72 2.19
N CYS A 53 -15.38 7.40 2.18
CA CYS A 53 -14.37 6.70 2.97
C CYS A 53 -13.12 6.51 2.14
N ILE A 54 -11.99 7.02 2.65
CA ILE A 54 -10.72 7.01 1.92
C ILE A 54 -9.67 6.29 2.75
N ALA A 55 -8.98 5.35 2.13
CA ALA A 55 -7.84 4.69 2.72
C ALA A 55 -6.61 4.98 1.87
N GLU A 56 -5.57 5.51 2.48
CA GLU A 56 -4.33 5.83 1.80
C GLU A 56 -3.18 5.12 2.51
N ALA A 57 -2.39 4.36 1.76
CA ALA A 57 -1.27 3.62 2.29
C ALA A 57 0.02 4.08 1.63
N ASN A 58 1.01 4.41 2.46
CA ASN A 58 2.33 4.81 2.00
C ASN A 58 3.34 3.83 2.54
N LEU A 59 3.96 3.06 1.67
CA LEU A 59 4.95 2.07 2.04
C LEU A 59 6.34 2.58 1.66
N LYS A 60 7.18 2.79 2.67
CA LYS A 60 8.56 3.20 2.45
C LYS A 60 9.43 1.97 2.44
N VAL A 61 10.01 1.68 1.30
CA VAL A 61 10.99 0.60 1.15
C VAL A 61 12.31 1.25 0.76
N LYS A 62 13.38 0.48 0.77
CA LYS A 62 14.70 1.03 0.50
C LYS A 62 14.70 1.76 -0.85
N GLY A 63 14.96 3.03 -0.82
CA GLY A 63 15.12 3.84 -2.03
C GLY A 63 13.86 4.32 -2.72
N THR A 64 12.69 3.97 -2.21
CA THR A 64 11.45 4.42 -2.85
C THR A 64 10.26 4.38 -1.90
N THR A 65 9.18 5.04 -2.30
CA THR A 65 7.92 5.02 -1.56
C THR A 65 6.82 4.58 -2.53
N LEU A 66 6.09 3.55 -2.13
CA LEU A 66 4.94 3.07 -2.90
C LEU A 66 3.67 3.59 -2.24
N ARG A 67 2.73 4.08 -3.02
CA ARG A 67 1.50 4.66 -2.51
C ARG A 67 0.29 4.00 -3.15
N ALA A 68 -0.72 3.76 -2.32
CA ALA A 68 -2.00 3.26 -2.81
C ALA A 68 -3.10 4.03 -2.11
N LYS A 69 -4.14 4.37 -2.86
CA LYS A 69 -5.28 5.11 -2.34
C LYS A 69 -6.55 4.52 -2.90
N ALA A 70 -7.53 4.33 -2.05
CA ALA A 70 -8.82 3.79 -2.47
C ALA A 70 -9.95 4.56 -1.80
N ARG A 71 -11.08 4.65 -2.47
CA ARG A 71 -12.28 5.30 -1.97
C ARG A 71 -13.44 4.33 -2.05
N SER A 72 -14.33 4.40 -1.08
CA SER A 72 -15.53 3.57 -1.08
C SER A 72 -16.59 4.21 -0.18
N ASN A 73 -17.81 3.72 -0.26
CA ASN A 73 -18.84 4.15 0.66
C ASN A 73 -18.71 3.42 2.00
N ASN A 74 -17.74 2.52 2.12
CA ASN A 74 -17.51 1.71 3.30
C ASN A 74 -16.00 1.66 3.58
N MET A 75 -15.60 2.00 4.80
CA MET A 75 -14.18 2.06 5.15
C MET A 75 -13.51 0.68 5.03
N SER A 76 -14.24 -0.36 5.38
CA SER A 76 -13.71 -1.72 5.28
C SER A 76 -13.32 -2.06 3.84
N THR A 77 -14.16 -1.68 2.89
CA THR A 77 -13.89 -1.89 1.46
C THR A 77 -12.74 -1.00 0.99
N ALA A 78 -12.70 0.26 1.44
CA ALA A 78 -11.62 1.16 1.08
C ALA A 78 -10.26 0.60 1.54
N VAL A 79 -10.20 0.08 2.76
CA VAL A 79 -8.98 -0.53 3.31
C VAL A 79 -8.58 -1.74 2.47
N SER A 80 -9.53 -2.61 2.14
CA SER A 80 -9.26 -3.80 1.34
C SER A 80 -8.74 -3.45 -0.05
N ASP A 81 -9.38 -2.46 -0.69
CA ASP A 81 -8.99 -2.05 -2.03
C ASP A 81 -7.61 -1.39 -2.03
N ALA A 82 -7.31 -0.58 -1.00
CA ALA A 82 -5.99 0.02 -0.88
C ALA A 82 -4.92 -1.05 -0.68
N ALA A 83 -5.21 -2.07 0.13
CA ALA A 83 -4.28 -3.17 0.36
C ALA A 83 -4.02 -3.94 -0.92
N ASP A 84 -5.05 -4.25 -1.68
CA ASP A 84 -4.92 -4.98 -2.95
C ASP A 84 -4.08 -4.18 -3.94
N GLU A 85 -4.31 -2.87 -4.02
CA GLU A 85 -3.54 -2.01 -4.91
C GLU A 85 -2.07 -1.96 -4.48
N LEU A 86 -1.82 -1.84 -3.18
CA LEU A 86 -0.45 -1.79 -2.69
C LEU A 86 0.28 -3.12 -2.93
N ILE A 87 -0.41 -4.24 -2.75
CA ILE A 87 0.15 -5.56 -3.02
C ILE A 87 0.57 -5.66 -4.49
N ARG A 88 -0.25 -5.14 -5.39
CA ARG A 88 0.05 -5.13 -6.81
C ARG A 88 1.29 -4.29 -7.11
N GLN A 89 1.41 -3.13 -6.46
CA GLN A 89 2.56 -2.26 -6.63
C GLN A 89 3.84 -2.87 -6.07
N VAL A 90 3.75 -3.56 -4.93
CA VAL A 90 4.89 -4.24 -4.33
C VAL A 90 5.40 -5.32 -5.26
N LYS A 91 4.49 -6.10 -5.83
CA LYS A 91 4.85 -7.15 -6.77
C LYS A 91 5.52 -6.55 -8.00
N LYS A 92 4.95 -5.48 -8.55
CA LYS A 92 5.50 -4.81 -9.71
C LYS A 92 6.89 -4.25 -9.42
N HIS A 93 7.07 -3.66 -8.26
CA HIS A 93 8.36 -3.11 -7.85
C HIS A 93 9.42 -4.21 -7.70
N ARG A 94 9.04 -5.34 -7.12
CA ARG A 94 9.93 -6.49 -6.96
C ARG A 94 10.32 -7.08 -8.31
N ASP A 95 9.37 -7.22 -9.22
CA ASP A 95 9.62 -7.75 -10.55
C ASP A 95 10.52 -6.80 -11.34
N LYS A 96 10.32 -5.50 -11.19
CA LYS A 96 11.14 -4.50 -11.85
C LYS A 96 12.58 -4.56 -11.35
N ARG A 97 12.79 -4.76 -10.05
CA ARG A 97 14.15 -4.92 -9.51
C ARG A 97 14.81 -6.19 -10.04
N ARG A 98 14.03 -7.26 -10.15
CA ARG A 98 14.53 -8.52 -10.66
C ARG A 98 14.94 -8.38 -12.13
N ASP A 99 14.12 -7.73 -12.93
CA ASP A 99 14.40 -7.48 -14.34
C ASP A 99 15.64 -6.61 -14.49
N ARG A 100 15.81 -5.64 -13.62
CA ARG A 100 16.97 -4.76 -13.65
C ARG A 100 18.25 -5.54 -13.36
N ARG A 101 18.22 -6.49 -12.43
CA ARG A 101 19.35 -7.34 -12.15
C ARG A 101 19.66 -8.25 -13.32
N ALA A 102 18.64 -8.85 -13.90
CA ALA A 102 18.80 -9.71 -15.05
C ALA A 102 19.37 -8.92 -16.22
N GLY A 103 18.88 -7.72 -16.44
CA GLY A 103 19.37 -6.84 -17.47
C GLY A 103 20.83 -6.49 -17.27
N SER A 104 21.25 -6.28 -16.04
CA SER A 104 22.63 -5.99 -15.76
C SER A 104 23.55 -7.17 -16.09
N ARG A 105 23.11 -8.36 -15.79
CA ARG A 105 23.93 -9.53 -16.07
C ARG A 105 24.13 -9.80 -17.54
N VAL A 106 23.10 -9.56 -18.33
CA VAL A 106 23.15 -9.82 -19.75
C VAL A 106 23.22 -8.54 -20.54
N GLN A 107 23.83 -7.56 -19.93
CA GLN A 107 23.83 -6.25 -20.50
C GLN A 107 24.39 -6.22 -21.91
N GLY A 108 25.29 -7.01 -22.18
CA GLY A 108 25.82 -7.08 -23.47
C GLY A 108 24.79 -7.47 -24.49
N GLU A 109 23.82 -8.23 -24.04
CA GLU A 109 22.78 -8.61 -24.89
C GLU A 109 21.62 -7.82 -24.77
N ALA A 110 21.51 -7.30 -23.63
CA ALA A 110 20.41 -6.58 -23.31
C ALA A 110 20.13 -5.57 -24.24
N ALA A 111 21.00 -5.36 -24.79
CA ALA A 111 20.81 -4.40 -25.72
C ALA A 111 19.58 -4.75 -26.47
N SER A 112 19.34 -5.90 -26.40
CA SER A 112 18.19 -6.20 -27.02
C SER A 112 17.08 -5.88 -26.29
N PRO A 113 16.40 -5.55 -26.52
CA PRO A 113 15.37 -5.12 -26.75
C PRO A 113 14.71 -4.71 -26.93
#